data_83ce06008727c5e50cd92943f665ca02
#
_entry.id   83ce06008727c5e50cd92943f665ca02
#
_cell.length_a   1.000
_cell.length_b   1.000
_cell.length_c   1.000
_cell.angle_alpha   90.00
_cell.angle_beta   90.00
_cell.angle_gamma   90.00
#
_symmetry.space_group_name_H-M   'P 1'
#
loop_
_entity.id
_entity.type
_entity.pdbx_description
1 polymer ?
#
loop_
_entity_poly.entity_id
_entity_poly.type
_entity_poly.pdbx_seq_one_letter_code
_entity_poly.pdbx_strand_id
1 'polypeptide(L)'
;LRNYIRLFGEFYVLDRDGNDITSLFTPKLKQLFILIMLHSSRGGFGISSKDLTRMIWGNDNPSKSTKSLRSVSILKLRKILERIDTVEVLFNANRYILQLSEDVYCDYLACLDWLKDKRVRTQPDFEYFYDIISKGEVFKGESFDWMDDFKSYICNSTVDVLSRFID
;
A
#
# COMPACT_ATOMS: atom_id res chain seq x y z
N LEU A 1 8.72 -17.01 -5.57
CA LEU A 1 8.40 -15.60 -5.40
C LEU A 1 9.33 -14.96 -4.36
N ARG A 2 9.70 -13.73 -4.59
CA ARG A 2 10.48 -12.88 -3.69
C ARG A 2 10.14 -11.42 -3.93
N ASN A 3 10.47 -10.55 -2.98
CA ASN A 3 10.16 -9.12 -3.07
C ASN A 3 8.70 -8.88 -3.49
N TYR A 4 7.80 -9.52 -2.75
CA TYR A 4 6.38 -9.62 -3.13
C TYR A 4 5.51 -9.03 -2.01
N ILE A 5 4.60 -8.13 -2.38
CA ILE A 5 3.66 -7.50 -1.46
C ILE A 5 2.26 -7.70 -2.01
N ARG A 6 1.39 -8.33 -1.23
CA ARG A 6 -0.01 -8.55 -1.59
C ARG A 6 -0.93 -7.77 -0.66
N LEU A 7 -1.80 -6.96 -1.26
CA LEU A 7 -2.79 -6.14 -0.57
C LEU A 7 -4.23 -6.49 -0.97
N PHE A 8 -4.40 -7.34 -1.98
CA PHE A 8 -5.70 -7.94 -2.30
C PHE A 8 -5.83 -9.28 -1.56
N GLY A 9 -6.93 -9.43 -0.79
CA GLY A 9 -7.08 -10.57 0.09
C GLY A 9 -6.21 -10.42 1.34
N GLU A 10 -5.70 -11.53 1.86
CA GLU A 10 -4.84 -11.50 3.03
C GLU A 10 -3.54 -10.75 2.76
N PHE A 11 -3.18 -9.85 3.67
CA PHE A 11 -1.88 -9.17 3.63
C PHE A 11 -0.76 -10.20 3.67
N TYR A 12 0.20 -10.07 2.74
CA TYR A 12 1.25 -11.07 2.60
C TYR A 12 2.50 -10.43 2.02
N VAL A 13 3.64 -10.65 2.67
CA VAL A 13 4.90 -10.05 2.25
C VAL A 13 6.00 -11.10 2.25
N LEU A 14 6.70 -11.22 1.12
CA LEU A 14 7.91 -12.02 0.96
C LEU A 14 9.12 -11.10 0.83
N ASP A 15 10.20 -11.44 1.52
CA ASP A 15 11.45 -10.69 1.45
C ASP A 15 12.28 -11.02 0.19
N ARG A 16 13.50 -10.49 0.12
CA ARG A 16 14.42 -10.70 -1.02
C ARG A 16 14.83 -12.17 -1.22
N ASP A 17 14.76 -12.96 -0.17
CA ASP A 17 15.11 -14.37 -0.20
C ASP A 17 13.88 -15.28 -0.34
N GLY A 18 12.69 -14.71 -0.45
CA GLY A 18 11.44 -15.44 -0.56
C GLY A 18 10.87 -15.91 0.77
N ASN A 19 11.38 -15.41 1.89
CA ASN A 19 10.85 -15.74 3.22
C ASN A 19 9.60 -14.90 3.52
N ASP A 20 8.62 -15.54 4.15
CA ASP A 20 7.41 -14.85 4.61
C ASP A 20 7.73 -14.00 5.84
N ILE A 21 7.66 -12.70 5.68
CA ILE A 21 7.90 -11.73 6.76
C ILE A 21 6.62 -11.01 7.19
N THR A 22 5.46 -11.51 6.80
CA THR A 22 4.16 -10.91 7.11
C THR A 22 3.97 -10.68 8.61
N SER A 23 4.39 -11.63 9.44
CA SER A 23 4.25 -11.57 10.90
C SER A 23 5.09 -10.46 11.56
N LEU A 24 6.08 -9.91 10.87
CA LEU A 24 6.87 -8.77 11.38
C LEU A 24 6.05 -7.47 11.38
N PHE A 25 5.03 -7.40 10.54
CA PHE A 25 4.13 -6.25 10.47
C PHE A 25 3.08 -6.35 11.57
N THR A 26 3.29 -5.65 12.68
CA THR A 26 2.23 -5.49 13.67
C THR A 26 1.06 -4.72 13.03
N PRO A 27 -0.16 -4.75 13.60
CA PRO A 27 -1.28 -3.99 13.05
C PRO A 27 -0.93 -2.51 12.80
N LYS A 28 -0.23 -1.88 13.72
CA LYS A 28 0.17 -0.47 13.59
C LYS A 28 1.18 -0.25 12.47
N LEU A 29 2.17 -1.12 12.34
CA LEU A 29 3.19 -1.02 11.29
C LEU A 29 2.59 -1.28 9.90
N LYS A 30 1.64 -2.22 9.80
CA LYS A 30 0.90 -2.45 8.56
C LYS A 30 0.09 -1.21 8.16
N GLN A 31 -0.61 -0.58 9.10
CA GLN A 31 -1.35 0.65 8.86
C GLN A 31 -0.45 1.78 8.36
N LEU A 32 0.69 1.99 9.02
CA LEU A 32 1.68 2.97 8.60
C LEU A 32 2.18 2.72 7.17
N PHE A 33 2.52 1.48 6.88
CA PHE A 33 3.00 1.08 5.57
C PHE A 33 1.97 1.37 4.47
N ILE A 34 0.72 0.95 4.68
CA ILE A 34 -0.36 1.18 3.72
C ILE A 34 -0.62 2.67 3.56
N LEU A 35 -0.70 3.43 4.65
CA LEU A 35 -0.98 4.86 4.60
C LEU A 35 0.08 5.62 3.80
N ILE A 36 1.35 5.36 4.07
CA ILE A 36 2.45 6.00 3.34
C ILE A 36 2.43 5.61 1.87
N MET A 37 2.17 4.33 1.58
CA MET A 37 2.06 3.82 0.20
C MET A 37 0.93 4.53 -0.57
N LEU A 38 -0.26 4.64 0.02
CA LEU A 38 -1.41 5.27 -0.62
C LEU A 38 -1.12 6.71 -1.01
N HIS A 39 -0.45 7.46 -0.13
CA HIS A 39 -0.12 8.87 -0.37
C HIS A 39 1.12 9.07 -1.25
N SER A 40 1.89 8.01 -1.48
CA SER A 40 3.07 8.04 -2.35
C SER A 40 2.77 7.55 -3.76
N SER A 41 1.65 6.85 -3.97
CA SER A 41 1.25 6.32 -5.27
C SER A 41 0.52 7.38 -6.11
N ARG A 42 0.36 7.10 -7.40
CA ARG A 42 -0.38 7.95 -8.35
C ARG A 42 0.16 9.39 -8.44
N GLY A 43 1.49 9.55 -8.37
CA GLY A 43 2.13 10.86 -8.40
C GLY A 43 1.96 11.67 -7.12
N GLY A 44 1.58 11.02 -6.04
CA GLY A 44 1.47 11.63 -4.72
C GLY A 44 2.82 12.08 -4.18
N PHE A 45 2.79 13.11 -3.33
CA PHE A 45 4.00 13.68 -2.71
C PHE A 45 4.25 13.11 -1.31
N GLY A 46 3.65 11.96 -1.00
CA GLY A 46 3.73 11.38 0.32
C GLY A 46 2.74 12.01 1.30
N ILE A 47 2.92 11.74 2.58
CA ILE A 47 2.04 12.22 3.65
C ILE A 47 2.83 13.07 4.64
N SER A 48 2.26 14.21 5.06
CA SER A 48 2.90 15.04 6.08
C SER A 48 2.97 14.30 7.42
N SER A 49 3.98 14.61 8.22
CA SER A 49 4.11 14.00 9.55
C SER A 49 2.91 14.33 10.45
N LYS A 50 2.32 15.51 10.26
CA LYS A 50 1.11 15.92 10.98
C LYS A 50 -0.09 15.05 10.60
N ASP A 51 -0.35 14.87 9.31
CA ASP A 51 -1.47 14.06 8.83
C ASP A 51 -1.29 12.59 9.18
N LEU A 52 -0.09 12.06 9.03
CA LEU A 52 0.23 10.69 9.42
C LEU A 52 -0.08 10.45 10.91
N THR A 53 0.38 11.37 11.77
CA THR A 53 0.16 11.26 13.21
C THR A 53 -1.33 11.32 13.54
N ARG A 54 -2.07 12.23 12.92
CA ARG A 54 -3.51 12.36 13.11
C ARG A 54 -4.26 11.11 12.66
N MET A 55 -3.95 10.59 11.49
CA MET A 55 -4.66 9.44 10.91
C MET A 55 -4.40 8.14 11.67
N ILE A 56 -3.18 7.94 12.17
CA ILE A 56 -2.80 6.70 12.86
C ILE A 56 -3.11 6.76 14.35
N TRP A 57 -2.87 7.90 15.01
CA TRP A 57 -3.04 8.04 16.47
C TRP A 57 -4.23 8.93 16.87
N GLY A 58 -4.92 9.53 15.89
CA GLY A 58 -6.14 10.30 16.16
C GLY A 58 -5.94 11.61 16.89
N ASN A 59 -4.77 12.22 16.82
CA ASN A 59 -4.43 13.39 17.62
C ASN A 59 -3.96 14.56 16.74
N ASP A 60 -4.74 15.66 16.73
CA ASP A 60 -4.41 16.88 15.95
C ASP A 60 -3.23 17.65 16.55
N ASN A 61 -3.04 17.58 17.87
CA ASN A 61 -1.92 18.20 18.58
C ASN A 61 -1.15 17.14 19.35
N PRO A 62 -0.25 16.39 18.68
CA PRO A 62 0.41 15.27 19.31
C PRO A 62 1.34 15.71 20.43
N SER A 63 1.29 14.99 21.56
CA SER A 63 2.23 15.15 22.67
C SER A 63 3.63 14.71 22.26
N LYS A 64 4.62 15.00 23.10
CA LYS A 64 5.99 14.49 22.92
C LYS A 64 6.02 12.96 22.83
N SER A 65 5.22 12.28 23.67
CA SER A 65 5.16 10.81 23.67
C SER A 65 4.58 10.27 22.38
N THR A 66 3.57 10.90 21.78
CA THR A 66 3.02 10.51 20.48
C THR A 66 4.02 10.71 19.37
N LYS A 67 4.77 11.85 19.37
CA LYS A 67 5.84 12.11 18.39
C LYS A 67 6.96 11.07 18.50
N SER A 68 7.35 10.70 19.71
CA SER A 68 8.34 9.67 19.95
C SER A 68 7.86 8.31 19.47
N LEU A 69 6.60 7.98 19.73
CA LEU A 69 5.98 6.72 19.27
C LEU A 69 5.96 6.65 17.74
N ARG A 70 5.63 7.76 17.06
CA ARG A 70 5.73 7.84 15.59
C ARG A 70 7.15 7.55 15.11
N SER A 71 8.13 8.21 15.69
CA SER A 71 9.54 8.04 15.29
C SER A 71 10.01 6.60 15.48
N VAL A 72 9.66 5.97 16.61
CA VAL A 72 10.00 4.57 16.89
C VAL A 72 9.29 3.64 15.91
N SER A 73 8.03 3.90 15.60
CA SER A 73 7.25 3.08 14.66
C SER A 73 7.81 3.16 13.24
N ILE A 74 8.18 4.35 12.79
CA ILE A 74 8.83 4.53 11.48
C ILE A 74 10.17 3.79 11.44
N LEU A 75 10.97 3.87 12.50
CA LEU A 75 12.24 3.15 12.58
C LEU A 75 12.05 1.64 12.48
N LYS A 76 11.06 1.11 13.19
CA LYS A 76 10.70 -0.33 13.13
C LYS A 76 10.25 -0.73 11.73
N LEU A 77 9.42 0.09 11.09
CA LEU A 77 8.97 -0.15 9.72
C LEU A 77 10.16 -0.18 8.76
N ARG A 78 11.06 0.80 8.85
CA ARG A 78 12.27 0.84 8.03
C ARG A 78 13.11 -0.43 8.18
N LYS A 79 13.26 -0.94 9.39
CA LYS A 79 14.00 -2.18 9.64
C LYS A 79 13.39 -3.39 8.95
N ILE A 80 12.06 -3.50 8.96
CA ILE A 80 11.37 -4.58 8.24
C ILE A 80 11.62 -4.44 6.74
N LEU A 81 11.48 -3.23 6.21
CA LEU A 81 11.62 -2.97 4.77
C LEU A 81 13.04 -3.20 4.25
N GLU A 82 14.06 -3.16 5.11
CA GLU A 82 15.44 -3.52 4.75
C GLU A 82 15.57 -4.97 4.24
N ARG A 83 14.62 -5.83 4.59
CA ARG A 83 14.59 -7.23 4.12
C ARG A 83 14.09 -7.38 2.70
N ILE A 84 13.45 -6.34 2.16
CA ILE A 84 12.94 -6.30 0.79
C ILE A 84 13.92 -5.44 -0.03
N ASP A 85 14.21 -5.86 -1.26
CA ASP A 85 15.12 -5.10 -2.10
C ASP A 85 14.54 -3.73 -2.46
N THR A 86 15.28 -2.69 -2.13
CA THR A 86 15.01 -1.31 -2.52
C THR A 86 13.57 -0.85 -2.22
N VAL A 87 13.17 -1.00 -0.96
CA VAL A 87 11.96 -0.38 -0.42
C VAL A 87 12.38 0.54 0.72
N GLU A 88 12.12 1.82 0.57
CA GLU A 88 12.56 2.84 1.52
C GLU A 88 11.44 3.80 1.89
N VAL A 89 11.39 4.16 3.18
CA VAL A 89 10.59 5.28 3.66
C VAL A 89 11.50 6.49 3.78
N LEU A 90 11.34 7.43 2.87
CA LEU A 90 12.08 8.68 2.85
C LEU A 90 11.34 9.75 3.65
N PHE A 91 12.08 10.64 4.28
CA PHE A 91 11.51 11.79 4.98
C PHE A 91 12.18 13.06 4.46
N ASN A 92 11.40 13.93 3.85
CA ASN A 92 11.88 15.19 3.30
C ASN A 92 10.78 16.23 3.36
N ALA A 93 11.13 17.47 3.73
CA ALA A 93 10.19 18.59 3.83
C ALA A 93 8.95 18.23 4.70
N ASN A 94 9.17 17.57 5.83
CA ASN A 94 8.13 17.12 6.77
C ASN A 94 7.14 16.12 6.16
N ARG A 95 7.51 15.39 5.12
CA ARG A 95 6.67 14.39 4.47
C ARG A 95 7.38 13.04 4.42
N TYR A 96 6.59 11.99 4.63
CA TYR A 96 7.03 10.60 4.45
C TYR A 96 6.61 10.11 3.08
N ILE A 97 7.54 9.51 2.36
CA ILE A 97 7.33 8.99 1.01
C ILE A 97 7.84 7.56 0.97
N LEU A 98 7.04 6.65 0.44
CA LEU A 98 7.47 5.28 0.18
C LEU A 98 8.01 5.18 -1.24
N GLN A 99 9.23 4.67 -1.38
CA GLN A 99 9.87 4.44 -2.65
C GLN A 99 10.12 2.95 -2.83
N LEU A 100 9.65 2.41 -3.96
CA LEU A 100 9.85 1.01 -4.34
C LEU A 100 10.60 0.95 -5.67
N SER A 101 11.56 0.02 -5.76
CA SER A 101 12.21 -0.27 -7.05
C SER A 101 11.32 -1.17 -7.92
N GLU A 102 11.67 -1.26 -9.20
CA GLU A 102 11.00 -2.13 -10.17
C GLU A 102 11.12 -3.62 -9.82
N ASP A 103 12.10 -3.99 -9.01
CA ASP A 103 12.32 -5.38 -8.58
C ASP A 103 11.32 -5.85 -7.52
N VAL A 104 10.53 -4.94 -6.96
CA VAL A 104 9.53 -5.24 -5.96
C VAL A 104 8.14 -5.26 -6.60
N TYR A 105 7.46 -6.38 -6.50
CA TYR A 105 6.08 -6.50 -6.96
C TYR A 105 5.10 -6.16 -5.84
N CYS A 106 4.20 -5.23 -6.09
CA CYS A 106 3.07 -4.93 -5.22
C CYS A 106 1.79 -4.98 -6.05
N ASP A 107 0.88 -5.87 -5.69
CA ASP A 107 -0.36 -6.09 -6.46
C ASP A 107 -1.26 -4.86 -6.54
N TYR A 108 -1.35 -4.09 -5.46
CA TYR A 108 -2.10 -2.84 -5.45
C TYR A 108 -1.53 -1.83 -6.46
N LEU A 109 -0.22 -1.65 -6.49
CA LEU A 109 0.42 -0.76 -7.45
C LEU A 109 0.30 -1.27 -8.89
N ALA A 110 0.38 -2.59 -9.08
CA ALA A 110 0.13 -3.21 -10.38
C ALA A 110 -1.31 -2.99 -10.84
N CYS A 111 -2.28 -3.11 -9.93
CA CYS A 111 -3.68 -2.81 -10.23
C CYS A 111 -3.86 -1.35 -10.66
N LEU A 112 -3.30 -0.40 -9.92
CA LEU A 112 -3.36 1.02 -10.29
C LEU A 112 -2.76 1.27 -11.67
N ASP A 113 -1.66 0.60 -11.99
CA ASP A 113 -0.99 0.73 -13.28
C ASP A 113 -1.86 0.20 -14.44
N TRP A 114 -2.57 -0.92 -14.22
CA TRP A 114 -3.54 -1.45 -15.19
C TRP A 114 -4.75 -0.53 -15.37
N LEU A 115 -5.19 0.16 -14.32
CA LEU A 115 -6.31 1.10 -14.38
C LEU A 115 -5.94 2.42 -15.04
N LYS A 116 -4.66 2.78 -15.03
CA LYS A 116 -4.17 4.01 -15.62
C LYS A 116 -4.37 3.98 -17.14
N ASP A 117 -4.89 5.07 -17.69
CA ASP A 117 -5.10 5.23 -19.12
C ASP A 117 -5.93 4.10 -19.77
N LYS A 118 -6.76 3.43 -18.97
CA LYS A 118 -7.62 2.32 -19.42
C LYS A 118 -6.83 1.26 -20.17
N ARG A 119 -5.74 0.79 -19.57
CA ARG A 119 -4.82 -0.18 -20.19
C ARG A 119 -5.43 -1.55 -20.45
N VAL A 120 -6.46 -1.94 -19.70
CA VAL A 120 -7.15 -3.23 -19.90
C VAL A 120 -8.02 -3.11 -21.15
N ARG A 121 -7.50 -3.59 -22.30
CA ARG A 121 -8.15 -3.45 -23.60
C ARG A 121 -8.39 -4.76 -24.31
N THR A 122 -7.58 -5.77 -24.03
CA THR A 122 -7.64 -7.08 -24.68
C THR A 122 -8.02 -8.16 -23.67
N GLN A 123 -8.39 -9.35 -24.17
CA GLN A 123 -8.66 -10.49 -23.31
C GLN A 123 -7.46 -10.89 -22.44
N PRO A 124 -6.23 -10.98 -22.98
CA PRO A 124 -5.05 -11.22 -22.15
C PRO A 124 -4.83 -10.15 -21.06
N ASP A 125 -5.05 -8.86 -21.37
CA ASP A 125 -4.96 -7.79 -20.36
C ASP A 125 -5.95 -8.03 -19.24
N PHE A 126 -7.18 -8.38 -19.60
CA PHE A 126 -8.23 -8.68 -18.62
C PHE A 126 -7.84 -9.86 -17.73
N GLU A 127 -7.26 -10.91 -18.28
CA GLU A 127 -6.84 -12.09 -17.50
C GLU A 127 -5.76 -11.72 -16.48
N TYR A 128 -4.77 -10.91 -16.86
CA TYR A 128 -3.76 -10.41 -15.92
C TYR A 128 -4.36 -9.54 -14.84
N PHE A 129 -5.23 -8.62 -15.21
CA PHE A 129 -5.93 -7.76 -14.26
C PHE A 129 -6.81 -8.57 -13.31
N TYR A 130 -7.57 -9.51 -13.86
CA TYR A 130 -8.45 -10.38 -13.07
C TYR A 130 -7.67 -11.24 -12.06
N ASP A 131 -6.49 -11.74 -12.46
CA ASP A 131 -5.64 -12.49 -11.53
C ASP A 131 -5.28 -11.67 -10.28
N ILE A 132 -5.04 -10.38 -10.45
CA ILE A 132 -4.75 -9.48 -9.32
C ILE A 132 -5.97 -9.34 -8.41
N ILE A 133 -7.10 -8.93 -8.97
CA ILE A 133 -8.30 -8.58 -8.19
C ILE A 133 -9.02 -9.79 -7.61
N SER A 134 -8.80 -10.98 -8.17
CA SER A 134 -9.47 -12.21 -7.73
C SER A 134 -8.93 -12.77 -6.40
N LYS A 135 -7.82 -12.23 -5.89
CA LYS A 135 -7.23 -12.67 -4.62
C LYS A 135 -8.09 -12.29 -3.41
N GLY A 136 -8.96 -11.32 -3.55
CA GLY A 136 -9.86 -10.88 -2.50
C GLY A 136 -10.01 -9.37 -2.44
N GLU A 137 -10.69 -8.89 -1.41
CA GLU A 137 -10.89 -7.46 -1.18
C GLU A 137 -9.56 -6.74 -0.96
N VAL A 138 -9.40 -5.55 -1.56
CA VAL A 138 -8.22 -4.72 -1.31
C VAL A 138 -8.20 -4.24 0.15
N PHE A 139 -7.06 -4.28 0.79
CA PHE A 139 -6.86 -3.95 2.20
C PHE A 139 -7.82 -4.71 3.12
N LYS A 140 -7.99 -6.00 2.85
CA LYS A 140 -8.89 -6.87 3.61
C LYS A 140 -8.62 -6.81 5.11
N GLY A 141 -9.69 -6.65 5.89
CA GLY A 141 -9.60 -6.58 7.35
C GLY A 141 -9.22 -5.20 7.90
N GLU A 142 -8.95 -4.23 7.04
CA GLU A 142 -8.69 -2.85 7.45
C GLU A 142 -9.95 -1.99 7.24
N SER A 143 -10.33 -1.22 8.25
CA SER A 143 -11.56 -0.42 8.24
C SER A 143 -11.34 0.99 8.80
N PHE A 144 -10.37 1.69 8.23
CA PHE A 144 -10.12 3.09 8.57
C PHE A 144 -10.88 4.01 7.62
N ASP A 145 -11.46 5.08 8.15
CA ASP A 145 -12.21 6.05 7.34
C ASP A 145 -11.36 6.61 6.20
N TRP A 146 -10.07 6.83 6.44
CA TRP A 146 -9.16 7.35 5.42
C TRP A 146 -8.87 6.34 4.28
N MET A 147 -9.23 5.07 4.43
CA MET A 147 -9.11 4.07 3.36
C MET A 147 -10.32 4.04 2.42
N ASP A 148 -11.46 4.56 2.83
CA ASP A 148 -12.73 4.39 2.12
C ASP A 148 -12.67 4.92 0.69
N ASP A 149 -12.09 6.09 0.48
CA ASP A 149 -11.94 6.68 -0.86
C ASP A 149 -11.07 5.81 -1.77
N PHE A 150 -9.98 5.25 -1.23
CA PHE A 150 -9.08 4.38 -2.00
C PHE A 150 -9.76 3.06 -2.34
N LYS A 151 -10.47 2.45 -1.38
CA LYS A 151 -11.22 1.22 -1.60
C LYS A 151 -12.34 1.44 -2.63
N SER A 152 -13.07 2.54 -2.51
CA SER A 152 -14.14 2.89 -3.44
C SER A 152 -13.62 3.11 -4.86
N TYR A 153 -12.48 3.78 -4.99
CA TYR A 153 -11.86 3.97 -6.30
C TYR A 153 -11.53 2.62 -6.96
N ILE A 154 -10.91 1.70 -6.23
CA ILE A 154 -10.56 0.37 -6.73
C ILE A 154 -11.83 -0.39 -7.09
N CYS A 155 -12.84 -0.40 -6.22
CA CYS A 155 -14.09 -1.10 -6.44
C CYS A 155 -14.81 -0.59 -7.70
N ASN A 156 -15.01 0.72 -7.81
CA ASN A 156 -15.69 1.32 -8.95
C ASN A 156 -14.94 1.11 -10.26
N SER A 157 -13.62 1.26 -10.23
CA SER A 157 -12.79 1.04 -11.41
C SER A 157 -12.79 -0.42 -11.85
N THR A 158 -12.80 -1.34 -10.89
CA THR A 158 -12.91 -2.78 -11.17
C THR A 158 -14.25 -3.12 -11.84
N VAL A 159 -15.35 -2.60 -11.30
CA VAL A 159 -16.68 -2.79 -11.90
C VAL A 159 -16.70 -2.25 -13.34
N ASP A 160 -16.12 -1.09 -13.58
CA ASP A 160 -16.02 -0.52 -14.93
C ASP A 160 -15.25 -1.43 -15.90
N VAL A 161 -14.13 -1.98 -15.46
CA VAL A 161 -13.35 -2.94 -16.28
C VAL A 161 -14.17 -4.21 -16.52
N LEU A 162 -14.75 -4.81 -15.47
CA LEU A 162 -15.54 -6.03 -15.59
C LEU A 162 -16.70 -5.86 -16.55
N SER A 163 -17.40 -4.72 -16.50
CA SER A 163 -18.55 -4.46 -17.37
C SER A 163 -18.19 -4.38 -18.85
N ARG A 164 -16.92 -4.11 -19.18
CA ARG A 164 -16.46 -4.08 -20.58
C ARG A 164 -16.12 -5.48 -21.13
N PHE A 165 -15.90 -6.46 -20.28
CA PHE A 165 -15.48 -7.81 -20.68
C PHE A 165 -16.52 -8.90 -20.38
N ILE A 166 -17.57 -8.56 -19.65
CA ILE A 166 -18.66 -9.50 -19.32
C ILE A 166 -19.93 -9.02 -20.03
N ASP A 167 -20.40 -9.79 -21.00
CA ASP A 167 -21.68 -9.59 -21.70
C ASP A 167 -22.77 -10.46 -21.11
#